data_708925afbf48780cea41a5cd21667b13
#
_entry.id   708925afbf48780cea41a5cd21667b13
#
_cell.length_a   1.000
_cell.length_b   1.000
_cell.length_c   1.000
_cell.angle_alpha   90.00
_cell.angle_beta   90.00
_cell.angle_gamma   90.00
#
_symmetry.space_group_name_H-M   'P 1'
#
loop_
_entity.id
_entity.type
_entity.pdbx_description
1 polymer ?
#
loop_
_entity_poly.entity_id
_entity_poly.type
_entity_poly.pdbx_seq_one_letter_code
_entity_poly.pdbx_strand_id
1 'polypeptide(L)'
;PASTLAIHSDIHLDVSVDHEACILHLAPTTSTTAQIAMGDALAVSLMQMRGFTSVDFARLHPGGSLGRRLLMTVGNVMRSHDLPVVAPDCSATDMIHAISKGGLGLIIICDGERIEGIVTDGDVRRAMERRRAEFFNIKAADIATPNPKTISADKKLIEAEKMMTRNKVTSL
;
A
#
# COMPACT_ATOMS: atom_id res chain seq x y z
N PRO A 1 -31.72 -32.18 18.79
CA PRO A 1 -32.02 -32.35 17.38
C PRO A 1 -31.91 -33.82 16.99
N ALA A 2 -32.95 -34.31 16.34
CA ALA A 2 -33.07 -35.74 15.95
C ALA A 2 -32.86 -35.95 14.45
N SER A 3 -32.13 -35.00 13.79
CA SER A 3 -31.84 -35.16 12.35
C SER A 3 -30.80 -36.23 12.11
N THR A 4 -30.86 -36.90 10.97
CA THR A 4 -29.91 -37.92 10.59
C THR A 4 -28.45 -37.45 10.63
N LEU A 5 -28.20 -36.20 10.19
CA LEU A 5 -26.88 -35.59 10.26
C LEU A 5 -26.40 -35.37 11.69
N ALA A 6 -27.28 -34.89 12.60
CA ALA A 6 -26.92 -34.69 14.00
C ALA A 6 -26.57 -36.00 14.71
N ILE A 7 -27.31 -37.09 14.41
CA ILE A 7 -27.09 -38.39 15.03
C ILE A 7 -25.76 -39.03 14.58
N HIS A 8 -25.35 -38.80 13.34
CA HIS A 8 -24.15 -39.39 12.75
C HIS A 8 -22.92 -38.45 12.77
N SER A 9 -23.02 -37.31 13.41
CA SER A 9 -21.87 -36.36 13.55
C SER A 9 -21.23 -36.52 14.93
N ASP A 10 -19.91 -36.36 15.01
CA ASP A 10 -19.18 -36.31 16.28
C ASP A 10 -19.51 -35.07 17.10
N ILE A 11 -19.76 -33.95 16.38
CA ILE A 11 -20.12 -32.66 16.97
C ILE A 11 -21.28 -32.07 16.18
N HIS A 12 -22.31 -31.66 16.88
CA HIS A 12 -23.47 -30.98 16.32
C HIS A 12 -23.53 -29.52 16.83
N LEU A 13 -23.62 -28.58 15.89
CA LEU A 13 -23.87 -27.17 16.17
C LEU A 13 -25.28 -26.85 15.69
N ASP A 14 -26.13 -26.44 16.62
CA ASP A 14 -27.50 -26.12 16.30
C ASP A 14 -27.59 -24.73 15.66
N VAL A 15 -28.01 -24.69 14.40
CA VAL A 15 -28.29 -23.49 13.61
C VAL A 15 -29.74 -23.42 13.17
N SER A 16 -30.62 -24.12 13.92
CA SER A 16 -32.06 -24.09 13.66
C SER A 16 -32.62 -22.67 13.80
N VAL A 17 -33.66 -22.39 13.04
CA VAL A 17 -34.37 -21.13 13.02
C VAL A 17 -35.87 -21.40 13.25
N ASP A 18 -36.57 -20.48 13.90
CA ASP A 18 -37.97 -20.65 14.20
C ASP A 18 -38.84 -20.67 12.93
N HIS A 19 -38.49 -19.85 11.95
CA HIS A 19 -39.20 -19.74 10.66
C HIS A 19 -38.31 -19.19 9.55
N GLU A 20 -38.68 -19.54 8.35
CA GLU A 20 -38.06 -18.98 7.14
C GLU A 20 -38.65 -17.58 6.82
N ALA A 21 -37.81 -16.66 6.32
CA ALA A 21 -38.25 -15.33 5.87
C ALA A 21 -39.08 -15.39 4.56
N CYS A 22 -39.04 -16.52 3.86
CA CYS A 22 -39.83 -16.73 2.66
C CYS A 22 -41.33 -16.68 2.97
N ILE A 23 -42.07 -15.81 2.30
CA ILE A 23 -43.52 -15.59 2.50
C ILE A 23 -44.33 -16.89 2.31
N LEU A 24 -43.87 -17.77 1.42
CA LEU A 24 -44.47 -19.05 1.13
C LEU A 24 -43.97 -20.18 2.03
N HIS A 25 -43.02 -19.91 2.91
CA HIS A 25 -42.37 -20.89 3.78
C HIS A 25 -41.78 -22.12 3.03
N LEU A 26 -41.45 -21.97 1.75
CA LEU A 26 -40.95 -23.06 0.89
C LEU A 26 -39.47 -22.96 0.64
N ALA A 27 -38.92 -21.73 0.49
CA ALA A 27 -37.53 -21.53 0.17
C ALA A 27 -36.69 -21.34 1.42
N PRO A 28 -35.52 -21.99 1.55
CA PRO A 28 -34.57 -21.75 2.65
C PRO A 28 -34.02 -20.33 2.50
N THR A 29 -34.12 -19.53 3.55
CA THR A 29 -33.69 -18.13 3.61
C THR A 29 -33.00 -17.84 4.94
N THR A 30 -33.74 -17.80 6.04
CA THR A 30 -33.22 -17.58 7.39
C THR A 30 -32.26 -18.71 7.79
N SER A 31 -32.61 -19.96 7.49
CA SER A 31 -31.79 -21.13 7.80
C SER A 31 -30.47 -21.12 7.06
N THR A 32 -30.46 -20.78 5.76
CA THR A 32 -29.21 -20.68 4.98
C THR A 32 -28.32 -19.55 5.46
N THR A 33 -28.90 -18.41 5.86
CA THR A 33 -28.16 -17.30 6.46
C THR A 33 -27.50 -17.72 7.77
N ALA A 34 -28.24 -18.41 8.65
CA ALA A 34 -27.71 -18.91 9.91
C ALA A 34 -26.56 -19.92 9.70
N GLN A 35 -26.69 -20.82 8.71
CA GLN A 35 -25.62 -21.77 8.36
C GLN A 35 -24.36 -21.08 7.85
N ILE A 36 -24.48 -20.07 6.99
CA ILE A 36 -23.34 -19.29 6.49
C ILE A 36 -22.67 -18.55 7.65
N ALA A 37 -23.43 -17.87 8.49
CA ALA A 37 -22.90 -17.14 9.65
C ALA A 37 -22.14 -18.08 10.63
N MET A 38 -22.66 -19.27 10.88
CA MET A 38 -21.99 -20.27 11.70
C MET A 38 -20.70 -20.78 11.03
N GLY A 39 -20.73 -21.01 9.72
CA GLY A 39 -19.54 -21.40 8.94
C GLY A 39 -18.44 -20.35 9.01
N ASP A 40 -18.79 -19.08 8.86
CA ASP A 40 -17.84 -17.97 8.97
C ASP A 40 -17.28 -17.84 10.39
N ALA A 41 -18.12 -18.00 11.41
CA ALA A 41 -17.69 -17.98 12.82
C ALA A 41 -16.67 -19.09 13.12
N LEU A 42 -16.91 -20.30 12.62
CA LEU A 42 -15.97 -21.41 12.74
C LEU A 42 -14.66 -21.13 11.98
N ALA A 43 -14.75 -20.64 10.76
CA ALA A 43 -13.58 -20.30 9.96
C ALA A 43 -12.70 -19.26 10.66
N VAL A 44 -13.31 -18.16 11.15
CA VAL A 44 -12.58 -17.10 11.87
C VAL A 44 -11.96 -17.63 13.17
N SER A 45 -12.69 -18.46 13.92
CA SER A 45 -12.18 -19.08 15.15
C SER A 45 -10.97 -19.96 14.87
N LEU A 46 -11.02 -20.78 13.81
CA LEU A 46 -9.90 -21.63 13.39
C LEU A 46 -8.70 -20.81 12.91
N MET A 47 -8.93 -19.71 12.16
CA MET A 47 -7.88 -18.80 11.75
C MET A 47 -7.16 -18.22 12.98
N GLN A 48 -7.91 -17.78 13.99
CA GLN A 48 -7.35 -17.24 15.21
C GLN A 48 -6.54 -18.29 15.99
N MET A 49 -7.11 -19.49 16.18
CA MET A 49 -6.44 -20.59 16.87
C MET A 49 -5.14 -21.03 16.18
N ARG A 50 -5.08 -20.97 14.87
CA ARG A 50 -3.90 -21.34 14.07
C ARG A 50 -2.90 -20.20 13.88
N GLY A 51 -3.16 -19.01 14.40
CA GLY A 51 -2.33 -17.84 14.18
C GLY A 51 -2.22 -17.45 12.71
N PHE A 52 -3.31 -17.69 11.93
CA PHE A 52 -3.34 -17.42 10.49
C PHE A 52 -3.14 -15.94 10.19
N THR A 53 -2.13 -15.63 9.37
CA THR A 53 -1.69 -14.26 9.09
C THR A 53 -2.14 -13.78 7.71
N SER A 54 -2.04 -12.47 7.47
CA SER A 54 -2.23 -11.89 6.14
C SER A 54 -1.25 -12.43 5.09
N VAL A 55 -0.06 -12.86 5.51
CA VAL A 55 0.92 -13.51 4.62
C VAL A 55 0.45 -14.89 4.19
N ASP A 56 -0.13 -15.66 5.12
CA ASP A 56 -0.70 -16.98 4.81
C ASP A 56 -1.88 -16.84 3.85
N PHE A 57 -2.75 -15.83 4.08
CA PHE A 57 -3.82 -15.49 3.16
C PHE A 57 -3.30 -15.18 1.75
N ALA A 58 -2.26 -14.34 1.65
CA ALA A 58 -1.67 -13.95 0.38
C ALA A 58 -1.05 -15.15 -0.37
N ARG A 59 -0.44 -16.11 0.34
CA ARG A 59 0.10 -17.34 -0.24
C ARG A 59 -0.99 -18.22 -0.85
N LEU A 60 -2.16 -18.30 -0.20
CA LEU A 60 -3.29 -19.07 -0.70
C LEU A 60 -4.06 -18.37 -1.83
N HIS A 61 -3.97 -17.02 -1.91
CA HIS A 61 -4.66 -16.20 -2.89
C HIS A 61 -3.71 -15.29 -3.69
N PRO A 62 -2.65 -15.82 -4.34
CA PRO A 62 -1.60 -15.01 -4.96
C PRO A 62 -2.09 -14.18 -6.15
N GLY A 63 -3.13 -14.62 -6.84
CA GLY A 63 -3.71 -13.94 -8.00
C GLY A 63 -4.63 -12.76 -7.68
N GLY A 64 -5.10 -12.63 -6.43
CA GLY A 64 -5.96 -11.54 -6.00
C GLY A 64 -5.21 -10.22 -5.81
N SER A 65 -5.90 -9.09 -5.95
CA SER A 65 -5.32 -7.75 -5.74
C SER A 65 -4.71 -7.61 -4.33
N LEU A 66 -5.40 -8.12 -3.31
CA LEU A 66 -4.94 -8.10 -1.92
C LEU A 66 -3.71 -9.02 -1.73
N GLY A 67 -3.72 -10.22 -2.30
CA GLY A 67 -2.59 -11.16 -2.22
C GLY A 67 -1.33 -10.57 -2.84
N ARG A 68 -1.43 -10.02 -4.05
CA ARG A 68 -0.31 -9.32 -4.72
C ARG A 68 0.24 -8.19 -3.88
N ARG A 69 -0.63 -7.29 -3.37
CA ARG A 69 -0.21 -6.14 -2.54
C ARG A 69 0.56 -6.56 -1.29
N LEU A 70 0.18 -7.67 -0.66
CA LEU A 70 0.84 -8.21 0.54
C LEU A 70 2.19 -8.89 0.23
N LEU A 71 2.36 -9.43 -0.98
CA LEU A 71 3.58 -10.16 -1.37
C LEU A 71 4.61 -9.27 -2.07
N MET A 72 4.19 -8.22 -2.79
CA MET A 72 5.08 -7.34 -3.54
C MET A 72 6.06 -6.60 -2.64
N THR A 73 7.28 -6.44 -3.15
CA THR A 73 8.32 -5.59 -2.55
C THR A 73 8.37 -4.23 -3.25
N VAL A 74 9.04 -3.28 -2.64
CA VAL A 74 9.34 -1.97 -3.26
C VAL A 74 10.07 -2.17 -4.58
N GLY A 75 11.04 -3.08 -4.64
CA GLY A 75 11.78 -3.41 -5.85
C GLY A 75 10.93 -3.89 -7.03
N ASN A 76 9.73 -4.46 -6.77
CA ASN A 76 8.83 -4.88 -7.84
C ASN A 76 8.10 -3.71 -8.54
N VAL A 77 8.08 -2.53 -7.93
CA VAL A 77 7.29 -1.37 -8.41
C VAL A 77 8.11 -0.10 -8.55
N MET A 78 9.29 -0.02 -7.91
CA MET A 78 10.14 1.16 -7.97
C MET A 78 10.61 1.42 -9.41
N ARG A 79 10.79 2.69 -9.74
CA ARG A 79 11.51 3.07 -10.95
C ARG A 79 13.00 2.88 -10.72
N SER A 80 13.67 2.11 -11.56
CA SER A 80 15.09 1.75 -11.44
C SER A 80 15.98 2.30 -12.59
N HIS A 81 15.37 2.95 -13.57
CA HIS A 81 16.04 3.49 -14.75
C HIS A 81 15.56 4.91 -15.05
N ASP A 82 16.36 5.68 -15.76
CA ASP A 82 16.09 7.06 -16.13
C ASP A 82 15.68 7.92 -14.92
N LEU A 83 16.40 7.76 -13.82
CA LEU A 83 16.15 8.53 -12.60
C LEU A 83 16.60 9.98 -12.82
N PRO A 84 15.81 10.97 -12.39
CA PRO A 84 16.15 12.39 -12.49
C PRO A 84 17.17 12.78 -11.41
N VAL A 85 18.43 12.41 -11.62
CA VAL A 85 19.54 12.71 -10.71
C VAL A 85 20.30 13.92 -11.25
N VAL A 86 20.64 14.84 -10.36
CA VAL A 86 21.41 16.04 -10.66
C VAL A 86 22.50 16.28 -9.61
N ALA A 87 23.54 17.06 -9.98
CA ALA A 87 24.55 17.48 -9.03
C ALA A 87 24.03 18.64 -8.13
N PRO A 88 24.63 18.87 -6.94
CA PRO A 88 24.23 19.93 -6.03
C PRO A 88 24.26 21.33 -6.62
N ASP A 89 25.19 21.58 -7.55
CA ASP A 89 25.40 22.86 -8.23
C ASP A 89 24.56 23.04 -9.50
N CYS A 90 23.64 22.10 -9.79
CA CYS A 90 22.72 22.15 -10.92
C CYS A 90 21.94 23.47 -10.92
N SER A 91 21.86 24.14 -12.09
CA SER A 91 21.17 25.41 -12.26
C SER A 91 19.65 25.27 -12.11
N ALA A 92 18.96 26.38 -11.78
CA ALA A 92 17.50 26.41 -11.72
C ALA A 92 16.82 25.95 -13.00
N THR A 93 17.37 26.32 -14.16
CA THR A 93 16.84 25.93 -15.48
C THR A 93 16.98 24.43 -15.72
N ASP A 94 18.18 23.87 -15.46
CA ASP A 94 18.46 22.45 -15.65
C ASP A 94 17.66 21.60 -14.66
N MET A 95 17.47 22.09 -13.43
CA MET A 95 16.63 21.47 -12.41
C MET A 95 15.17 21.33 -12.87
N ILE A 96 14.56 22.41 -13.39
CA ILE A 96 13.20 22.39 -13.96
C ILE A 96 13.12 21.39 -15.11
N HIS A 97 14.12 21.42 -16.01
CA HIS A 97 14.19 20.49 -17.14
C HIS A 97 14.26 19.04 -16.67
N ALA A 98 15.12 18.75 -15.68
CA ALA A 98 15.28 17.40 -15.11
C ALA A 98 13.98 16.88 -14.45
N ILE A 99 13.27 17.71 -13.68
CA ILE A 99 11.97 17.37 -13.10
C ILE A 99 10.95 17.00 -14.20
N SER A 100 10.84 17.88 -15.22
CA SER A 100 9.91 17.71 -16.34
C SER A 100 10.21 16.44 -17.14
N LYS A 101 11.49 16.21 -17.49
CA LYS A 101 11.94 15.03 -18.21
C LYS A 101 11.76 13.75 -17.38
N GLY A 102 12.05 13.83 -16.09
CA GLY A 102 11.93 12.69 -15.16
C GLY A 102 10.51 12.21 -14.97
N GLY A 103 9.53 13.11 -15.01
CA GLY A 103 8.10 12.76 -14.88
C GLY A 103 7.70 12.20 -13.50
N LEU A 104 8.55 12.38 -12.48
CA LEU A 104 8.29 11.95 -11.10
C LEU A 104 7.87 13.08 -10.17
N GLY A 105 7.84 14.33 -10.68
CA GLY A 105 7.57 15.51 -9.87
C GLY A 105 8.66 15.84 -8.85
N LEU A 106 9.84 15.24 -9.00
CA LEU A 106 11.01 15.49 -8.15
C LEU A 106 12.30 15.23 -8.91
N ILE A 107 13.41 15.72 -8.35
CA ILE A 107 14.79 15.30 -8.69
C ILE A 107 15.52 14.85 -7.43
N ILE A 108 16.50 14.00 -7.63
CA ILE A 108 17.41 13.51 -6.59
C ILE A 108 18.73 14.26 -6.75
N ILE A 109 19.22 14.85 -5.68
CA ILE A 109 20.52 15.53 -5.66
C ILE A 109 21.55 14.55 -5.12
N CYS A 110 22.57 14.25 -5.95
CA CYS A 110 23.66 13.36 -5.58
C CYS A 110 25.01 14.07 -5.76
N ASP A 111 25.90 13.82 -4.80
CA ASP A 111 27.33 14.08 -4.94
C ASP A 111 28.05 12.72 -5.01
N GLY A 112 28.49 12.33 -6.20
CA GLY A 112 28.91 10.98 -6.49
C GLY A 112 27.81 9.96 -6.24
N GLU A 113 28.06 8.98 -5.37
CA GLU A 113 27.08 7.94 -4.98
C GLU A 113 26.22 8.34 -3.78
N ARG A 114 26.46 9.51 -3.19
CA ARG A 114 25.76 9.96 -1.99
C ARG A 114 24.55 10.82 -2.33
N ILE A 115 23.39 10.46 -1.80
CA ILE A 115 22.19 11.27 -1.88
C ILE A 115 22.29 12.40 -0.85
N GLU A 116 22.34 13.64 -1.34
CA GLU A 116 22.39 14.87 -0.53
C GLU A 116 20.98 15.36 -0.18
N GLY A 117 20.04 15.18 -1.08
CA GLY A 117 18.67 15.65 -0.88
C GLY A 117 17.75 15.39 -2.07
N ILE A 118 16.55 15.93 -1.98
CA ILE A 118 15.57 15.94 -3.07
C ILE A 118 15.01 17.35 -3.25
N VAL A 119 14.60 17.67 -4.47
CA VAL A 119 13.79 18.86 -4.78
C VAL A 119 12.51 18.40 -5.48
N THR A 120 11.37 18.84 -5.00
CA THR A 120 10.06 18.53 -5.59
C THR A 120 9.53 19.73 -6.39
N ASP A 121 8.51 19.50 -7.25
CA ASP A 121 7.76 20.59 -7.91
C ASP A 121 7.25 21.65 -6.91
N GLY A 122 6.86 21.20 -5.72
CA GLY A 122 6.43 22.09 -4.64
C GLY A 122 7.54 23.01 -4.13
N ASP A 123 8.78 22.48 -4.04
CA ASP A 123 9.94 23.26 -3.59
C ASP A 123 10.31 24.32 -4.63
N VAL A 124 10.32 23.93 -5.91
CA VAL A 124 10.54 24.86 -7.03
C VAL A 124 9.53 25.99 -7.00
N ARG A 125 8.24 25.68 -6.90
CA ARG A 125 7.17 26.69 -6.86
C ARG A 125 7.34 27.65 -5.68
N ARG A 126 7.60 27.13 -4.50
CA ARG A 126 7.85 27.95 -3.29
C ARG A 126 9.09 28.82 -3.44
N ALA A 127 10.14 28.30 -4.07
CA ALA A 127 11.36 29.07 -4.34
C ALA A 127 11.11 30.20 -5.35
N MET A 128 10.35 29.94 -6.42
CA MET A 128 9.94 30.97 -7.39
C MET A 128 9.14 32.09 -6.73
N GLU A 129 8.17 31.78 -5.89
CA GLU A 129 7.36 32.76 -5.16
C GLU A 129 8.22 33.67 -4.24
N ARG A 130 9.19 33.05 -3.53
CA ARG A 130 10.05 33.77 -2.56
C ARG A 130 11.16 34.56 -3.21
N ARG A 131 11.84 33.99 -4.20
CA ARG A 131 13.05 34.57 -4.84
C ARG A 131 12.74 35.43 -6.06
N ARG A 132 11.55 35.26 -6.66
CA ARG A 132 11.12 36.02 -7.85
C ARG A 132 12.19 35.96 -8.98
N ALA A 133 12.68 37.13 -9.42
CA ALA A 133 13.71 37.18 -10.48
C ALA A 133 15.04 36.50 -10.10
N GLU A 134 15.39 36.46 -8.83
CA GLU A 134 16.62 35.78 -8.34
C GLU A 134 16.54 34.27 -8.37
N PHE A 135 15.37 33.70 -8.62
CA PHE A 135 15.20 32.22 -8.71
C PHE A 135 16.15 31.60 -9.75
N PHE A 136 16.38 32.25 -10.87
CA PHE A 136 17.26 31.69 -11.92
C PHE A 136 18.74 31.69 -11.55
N ASN A 137 19.12 32.36 -10.47
CA ASN A 137 20.49 32.40 -9.96
C ASN A 137 20.78 31.35 -8.89
N ILE A 138 19.75 30.60 -8.42
CA ILE A 138 19.92 29.58 -7.38
C ILE A 138 20.40 28.25 -7.96
N LYS A 139 20.97 27.43 -7.10
CA LYS A 139 21.37 26.04 -7.37
C LYS A 139 20.39 25.07 -6.72
N ALA A 140 20.40 23.81 -7.17
CA ALA A 140 19.54 22.76 -6.62
C ALA A 140 19.75 22.60 -5.10
N ALA A 141 20.98 22.65 -4.63
CA ALA A 141 21.32 22.57 -3.21
C ALA A 141 20.67 23.65 -2.34
N ASP A 142 20.40 24.85 -2.90
CA ASP A 142 19.84 25.99 -2.15
C ASP A 142 18.38 25.77 -1.70
N ILE A 143 17.66 24.85 -2.36
CA ILE A 143 16.26 24.57 -2.09
C ILE A 143 15.99 23.08 -1.80
N ALA A 144 17.04 22.28 -1.71
CA ALA A 144 16.96 20.86 -1.44
C ALA A 144 16.39 20.58 -0.05
N THR A 145 15.54 19.56 0.04
CA THR A 145 15.19 18.93 1.30
C THR A 145 16.24 17.89 1.62
N PRO A 146 17.09 18.11 2.65
CA PRO A 146 18.13 17.15 3.02
C PRO A 146 17.54 15.93 3.71
N ASN A 147 18.32 14.84 3.74
CA ASN A 147 17.94 13.58 4.40
C ASN A 147 16.56 13.07 3.98
N PRO A 148 16.34 12.82 2.69
CA PRO A 148 15.05 12.34 2.20
C PRO A 148 14.69 11.03 2.88
N LYS A 149 13.40 10.74 2.99
CA LYS A 149 12.94 9.46 3.52
C LYS A 149 13.24 8.39 2.48
N THR A 150 13.90 7.32 2.92
CA THR A 150 14.29 6.19 2.07
C THR A 150 13.72 4.89 2.61
N ILE A 151 13.53 3.93 1.71
CA ILE A 151 13.15 2.57 2.04
C ILE A 151 13.94 1.59 1.17
N SER A 152 14.30 0.45 1.73
CA SER A 152 15.04 -0.57 0.98
C SER A 152 14.13 -1.32 0.00
N ALA A 153 14.68 -1.70 -1.16
CA ALA A 153 13.95 -2.37 -2.24
C ALA A 153 13.37 -3.74 -1.86
N ASP A 154 13.95 -4.42 -0.86
CA ASP A 154 13.48 -5.70 -0.33
C ASP A 154 12.26 -5.58 0.61
N LYS A 155 11.98 -4.38 1.10
CA LYS A 155 10.84 -4.13 1.98
C LYS A 155 9.51 -4.33 1.26
N LYS A 156 8.49 -4.72 2.02
CA LYS A 156 7.14 -4.91 1.47
C LYS A 156 6.53 -3.59 1.04
N LEU A 157 5.81 -3.61 -0.08
CA LEU A 157 5.12 -2.43 -0.61
C LEU A 157 4.19 -1.78 0.42
N ILE A 158 3.52 -2.58 1.24
CA ILE A 158 2.65 -2.08 2.31
C ILE A 158 3.42 -1.29 3.40
N GLU A 159 4.71 -1.58 3.59
CA GLU A 159 5.56 -0.82 4.52
C GLU A 159 5.87 0.56 3.94
N ALA A 160 6.15 0.62 2.62
CA ALA A 160 6.34 1.88 1.91
C ALA A 160 5.08 2.76 1.97
N GLU A 161 3.90 2.20 1.70
CA GLU A 161 2.63 2.91 1.79
C GLU A 161 2.38 3.48 3.20
N LYS A 162 2.63 2.68 4.24
CA LYS A 162 2.52 3.13 5.64
C LYS A 162 3.51 4.26 5.95
N MET A 163 4.75 4.15 5.46
CA MET A 163 5.78 5.17 5.65
C MET A 163 5.39 6.48 4.95
N MET A 164 4.92 6.41 3.70
CA MET A 164 4.44 7.57 2.94
C MET A 164 3.28 8.27 3.66
N THR A 165 2.28 7.50 4.10
CA THR A 165 1.12 8.04 4.84
C THR A 165 1.54 8.70 6.15
N ARG A 166 2.37 8.03 6.95
CA ARG A 166 2.85 8.54 8.26
C ARG A 166 3.64 9.83 8.11
N ASN A 167 4.50 9.91 7.09
CA ASN A 167 5.37 11.06 6.86
C ASN A 167 4.73 12.12 5.95
N LYS A 168 3.52 11.87 5.44
CA LYS A 168 2.81 12.75 4.50
C LYS A 168 3.64 13.08 3.26
N VAL A 169 4.34 12.09 2.73
CA VAL A 169 5.16 12.20 1.50
C VAL A 169 4.55 11.36 0.38
N THR A 170 4.79 11.79 -0.86
CA THR A 170 4.30 11.12 -2.07
C THR A 170 5.35 10.25 -2.74
N SER A 171 6.59 10.30 -2.26
CA SER A 171 7.73 9.55 -2.80
C SER A 171 8.68 9.14 -1.67
N LEU A 172 9.38 8.04 -1.88
CA LEU A 172 10.45 7.52 -1.02
C LEU A 172 11.64 7.20 -1.88
#